data_b923b3db375d5ea58ce245c89b8bc633
#
_entry.id   b923b3db375d5ea58ce245c89b8bc633
#
_cell.length_a   1.000
_cell.length_b   1.000
_cell.length_c   1.000
_cell.angle_alpha   90.00
_cell.angle_beta   90.00
_cell.angle_gamma   90.00
#
_symmetry.space_group_name_H-M   'P 1'
#
loop_
_entity.id
_entity.type
_entity.pdbx_description
1 polymer ?
#
loop_
_entity_poly.entity_id
_entity_poly.type
_entity_poly.pdbx_seq_one_letter_code
_entity_poly.pdbx_strand_id
1 'polypeptide(L)'
;MGSLRKAERKSAKIRLGLASPSGGGKTYSALLIARGLASSWDKIAVIDTENGSADLYSQLGDYNVLSLTAPYHPQRYIDAIHECEEAGMEVIVIDSITHEWSGVGGCLEIQQNEVDKQRVKNTYTAWKVVTPIHQKFIDAILQSRCHIITTVRSKTDYMQVDDNGRKSIQKVGMAQVTRDGFEYELTISLDLDENHRAVVSKDRTNLFEGHPAFIPTVETGEILKQWCESGVNEKEDLLASLKNCKEKADFDTLATKYVNLLITDSAGRRVFPEDLRKAIRARYEEVTNTKKQ
;
A
#
# COMPACT_ATOMS: atom_id res chain seq x y z
N MET A 1 12.42 -21.32 11.28
CA MET A 1 12.12 -21.86 9.94
C MET A 1 10.60 -22.01 9.83
N GLY A 2 9.99 -21.58 8.73
CA GLY A 2 8.55 -21.80 8.50
C GLY A 2 8.27 -23.28 8.22
N SER A 3 7.10 -23.77 8.65
CA SER A 3 6.62 -25.11 8.31
C SER A 3 5.85 -25.10 6.98
N LEU A 4 5.96 -26.18 6.20
CA LEU A 4 5.14 -26.38 5.02
C LEU A 4 3.65 -26.49 5.42
N ARG A 5 2.75 -25.74 4.77
CA ARG A 5 1.31 -25.75 5.01
C ARG A 5 0.54 -25.68 3.69
N LYS A 6 -0.72 -26.05 3.71
CA LYS A 6 -1.61 -25.78 2.58
C LYS A 6 -1.83 -24.26 2.42
N ALA A 7 -1.93 -23.81 1.17
CA ALA A 7 -2.26 -22.43 0.88
C ALA A 7 -3.72 -22.16 1.26
N GLU A 8 -3.94 -21.11 2.03
CA GLU A 8 -5.26 -20.59 2.37
C GLU A 8 -5.25 -19.09 2.10
N ARG A 9 -6.29 -18.60 1.45
CA ARG A 9 -6.42 -17.15 1.25
C ARG A 9 -6.85 -16.52 2.56
N LYS A 10 -5.99 -15.67 3.08
CA LYS A 10 -6.26 -14.86 4.27
C LYS A 10 -6.96 -13.58 3.89
N SER A 11 -7.66 -12.95 4.85
CA SER A 11 -8.10 -11.57 4.68
C SER A 11 -6.89 -10.69 4.39
N ALA A 12 -7.01 -9.81 3.40
CA ALA A 12 -5.91 -9.02 2.90
C ALA A 12 -6.24 -7.53 2.93
N LYS A 13 -5.21 -6.71 2.91
CA LYS A 13 -5.35 -5.28 2.64
C LYS A 13 -4.97 -5.01 1.20
N ILE A 14 -5.81 -4.22 0.49
CA ILE A 14 -5.55 -3.89 -0.91
C ILE A 14 -4.35 -2.95 -1.05
N ARG A 15 -3.59 -3.14 -2.12
CA ARG A 15 -2.55 -2.24 -2.63
C ARG A 15 -2.94 -1.90 -4.05
N LEU A 16 -3.52 -0.72 -4.23
CA LEU A 16 -4.08 -0.29 -5.52
C LEU A 16 -3.31 0.91 -6.05
N GLY A 17 -2.98 0.89 -7.32
CA GLY A 17 -2.39 2.01 -8.05
C GLY A 17 -3.34 2.58 -9.07
N LEU A 18 -3.41 3.91 -9.15
CA LEU A 18 -4.13 4.66 -10.16
C LEU A 18 -3.13 5.52 -10.93
N ALA A 19 -2.93 5.21 -12.19
CA ALA A 19 -2.03 5.97 -13.06
C ALA A 19 -2.80 6.73 -14.13
N SER A 20 -2.46 8.01 -14.36
CA SER A 20 -2.98 8.80 -15.47
C SER A 20 -2.17 10.08 -15.68
N PRO A 21 -2.32 10.77 -16.82
CA PRO A 21 -1.88 12.15 -16.98
C PRO A 21 -2.53 13.10 -15.96
N SER A 22 -2.03 14.32 -15.87
CA SER A 22 -2.69 15.38 -15.09
C SER A 22 -4.10 15.59 -15.61
N GLY A 23 -5.08 15.75 -14.71
CA GLY A 23 -6.50 15.92 -15.07
C GLY A 23 -7.26 14.61 -15.37
N GLY A 24 -6.62 13.43 -15.37
CA GLY A 24 -7.28 12.14 -15.63
C GLY A 24 -8.13 11.59 -14.47
N GLY A 25 -8.44 12.38 -13.43
CA GLY A 25 -9.38 12.00 -12.37
C GLY A 25 -8.85 11.09 -11.27
N LYS A 26 -7.50 10.95 -11.12
CA LYS A 26 -6.86 10.05 -10.12
C LYS A 26 -7.36 10.27 -8.69
N THR A 27 -7.26 11.51 -8.20
CA THR A 27 -7.63 11.90 -6.84
C THR A 27 -9.11 11.60 -6.57
N TYR A 28 -9.98 12.00 -7.47
CA TYR A 28 -11.43 11.77 -7.36
C TYR A 28 -11.76 10.27 -7.33
N SER A 29 -11.20 9.49 -8.28
CA SER A 29 -11.40 8.05 -8.34
C SER A 29 -10.83 7.34 -7.11
N ALA A 30 -9.65 7.77 -6.61
CA ALA A 30 -9.04 7.24 -5.40
C ALA A 30 -9.94 7.44 -4.18
N LEU A 31 -10.54 8.62 -4.03
CA LEU A 31 -11.47 8.94 -2.93
C LEU A 31 -12.76 8.10 -3.00
N LEU A 32 -13.34 7.90 -4.19
CA LEU A 32 -14.52 7.05 -4.34
C LEU A 32 -14.22 5.58 -4.00
N ILE A 33 -13.11 5.05 -4.50
CA ILE A 33 -12.68 3.67 -4.16
C ILE A 33 -12.37 3.56 -2.65
N ALA A 34 -11.68 4.56 -2.08
CA ALA A 34 -11.38 4.61 -0.65
C ALA A 34 -12.66 4.57 0.19
N ARG A 35 -13.71 5.31 -0.22
CA ARG A 35 -15.02 5.29 0.47
C ARG A 35 -15.65 3.91 0.48
N GLY A 36 -15.57 3.18 -0.61
CA GLY A 36 -16.10 1.80 -0.68
C GLY A 36 -15.31 0.81 0.19
N LEU A 37 -14.00 1.03 0.33
CA LEU A 37 -13.14 0.21 1.18
C LEU A 37 -13.29 0.52 2.67
N ALA A 38 -13.48 1.79 3.04
CA ALA A 38 -13.59 2.24 4.42
C ALA A 38 -15.00 1.99 5.00
N SER A 39 -15.12 1.96 6.32
CA SER A 39 -16.40 1.94 7.03
C SER A 39 -17.11 3.29 6.95
N SER A 40 -16.36 4.39 6.97
CA SER A 40 -16.85 5.77 6.92
C SER A 40 -15.78 6.72 6.35
N TRP A 41 -16.18 7.94 5.99
CA TRP A 41 -15.26 8.94 5.46
C TRP A 41 -14.16 9.34 6.44
N ASP A 42 -14.45 9.46 7.74
CA ASP A 42 -13.49 9.80 8.81
C ASP A 42 -12.41 8.74 9.02
N LYS A 43 -12.56 7.56 8.40
CA LYS A 43 -11.55 6.47 8.39
C LYS A 43 -10.64 6.49 7.16
N ILE A 44 -10.72 7.53 6.34
CA ILE A 44 -9.89 7.74 5.17
C ILE A 44 -8.90 8.88 5.46
N ALA A 45 -7.63 8.68 5.18
CA ALA A 45 -6.62 9.72 5.15
C ALA A 45 -6.04 9.87 3.75
N VAL A 46 -5.81 11.11 3.33
CA VAL A 46 -5.08 11.45 2.11
C VAL A 46 -3.74 12.07 2.49
N ILE A 47 -2.64 11.44 2.12
CA ILE A 47 -1.30 12.03 2.16
C ILE A 47 -1.18 12.85 0.88
N ASP A 48 -1.42 14.16 0.97
CA ASP A 48 -1.47 15.08 -0.16
C ASP A 48 -0.09 15.71 -0.41
N THR A 49 0.48 15.43 -1.56
CA THR A 49 1.72 16.05 -2.06
C THR A 49 1.47 16.98 -3.24
N GLU A 50 0.20 17.17 -3.65
CA GLU A 50 -0.24 17.95 -4.80
C GLU A 50 -0.77 19.34 -4.38
N ASN A 51 -0.19 19.92 -3.32
CA ASN A 51 -0.46 21.29 -2.86
C ASN A 51 -1.95 21.58 -2.54
N GLY A 52 -2.60 20.73 -1.79
CA GLY A 52 -3.99 20.92 -1.38
C GLY A 52 -5.00 20.43 -2.41
N SER A 53 -4.60 19.59 -3.35
CA SER A 53 -5.51 19.05 -4.36
C SER A 53 -6.59 18.18 -3.74
N ALA A 54 -6.31 17.52 -2.63
CA ALA A 54 -7.30 16.75 -1.89
C ALA A 54 -8.46 17.62 -1.37
N ASP A 55 -8.18 18.83 -0.90
CA ASP A 55 -9.20 19.74 -0.34
C ASP A 55 -10.25 20.17 -1.36
N LEU A 56 -9.92 20.14 -2.66
CA LEU A 56 -10.86 20.48 -3.74
C LEU A 56 -12.05 19.52 -3.82
N TYR A 57 -11.96 18.35 -3.20
CA TYR A 57 -13.00 17.32 -3.20
C TYR A 57 -13.67 17.14 -1.84
N SER A 58 -13.53 18.11 -0.91
CA SER A 58 -14.10 18.07 0.43
C SER A 58 -15.63 17.90 0.46
N GLN A 59 -16.33 18.26 -0.63
CA GLN A 59 -17.79 18.03 -0.77
C GLN A 59 -18.17 16.53 -0.86
N LEU A 60 -17.20 15.61 -1.07
CA LEU A 60 -17.49 14.17 -1.11
C LEU A 60 -17.74 13.60 0.28
N GLY A 61 -17.09 14.15 1.31
CA GLY A 61 -17.23 13.69 2.69
C GLY A 61 -16.09 14.16 3.61
N ASP A 62 -16.23 13.85 4.89
CA ASP A 62 -15.32 14.32 5.96
C ASP A 62 -14.10 13.39 6.12
N TYR A 63 -13.25 13.31 5.10
CA TYR A 63 -11.97 12.58 5.18
C TYR A 63 -10.85 13.45 5.72
N ASN A 64 -9.78 12.81 6.18
CA ASN A 64 -8.62 13.47 6.76
C ASN A 64 -7.56 13.75 5.68
N VAL A 65 -6.85 14.87 5.80
CA VAL A 65 -5.73 15.23 4.91
C VAL A 65 -4.47 15.46 5.72
N LEU A 66 -3.38 14.81 5.32
CA LEU A 66 -2.04 15.04 5.81
C LEU A 66 -1.22 15.67 4.67
N SER A 67 -0.98 16.97 4.74
CA SER A 67 -0.21 17.68 3.72
C SER A 67 1.27 17.39 3.85
N LEU A 68 1.87 16.84 2.81
CA LEU A 68 3.30 16.56 2.71
C LEU A 68 3.94 17.46 1.66
N THR A 69 4.70 18.46 2.11
CA THR A 69 5.43 19.39 1.24
C THR A 69 6.89 18.98 1.08
N ALA A 70 7.58 19.55 0.09
CA ALA A 70 9.01 19.33 -0.11
C ALA A 70 9.83 19.55 1.19
N PRO A 71 10.92 18.80 1.40
CA PRO A 71 11.49 17.80 0.52
C PRO A 71 10.71 16.47 0.55
N TYR A 72 10.54 15.84 -0.62
CA TYR A 72 9.77 14.60 -0.78
C TYR A 72 10.63 13.35 -0.55
N HIS A 73 11.40 13.33 0.53
CA HIS A 73 12.25 12.20 0.90
C HIS A 73 11.40 10.98 1.26
N PRO A 74 11.74 9.75 0.79
CA PRO A 74 10.96 8.54 1.06
C PRO A 74 10.63 8.30 2.54
N GLN A 75 11.53 8.65 3.47
CA GLN A 75 11.28 8.50 4.91
C GLN A 75 10.06 9.30 5.38
N ARG A 76 9.82 10.48 4.84
CA ARG A 76 8.67 11.32 5.23
C ARG A 76 7.33 10.70 4.82
N TYR A 77 7.31 9.96 3.71
CA TYR A 77 6.12 9.17 3.33
C TYR A 77 5.91 8.00 4.28
N ILE A 78 6.99 7.33 4.70
CA ILE A 78 6.93 6.25 5.69
C ILE A 78 6.36 6.79 7.01
N ASP A 79 6.87 7.93 7.48
CA ASP A 79 6.41 8.57 8.71
C ASP A 79 4.93 8.97 8.61
N ALA A 80 4.50 9.53 7.47
CA ALA A 80 3.10 9.88 7.22
C ALA A 80 2.16 8.66 7.17
N ILE A 81 2.61 7.54 6.58
CA ILE A 81 1.85 6.27 6.61
C ILE A 81 1.66 5.82 8.06
N HIS A 82 2.73 5.82 8.87
CA HIS A 82 2.65 5.42 10.28
C HIS A 82 1.74 6.34 11.10
N GLU A 83 1.79 7.66 10.88
CA GLU A 83 0.90 8.63 11.53
C GLU A 83 -0.57 8.31 11.22
N CYS A 84 -0.91 8.04 9.96
CA CYS A 84 -2.27 7.64 9.58
C CYS A 84 -2.68 6.31 10.25
N GLU A 85 -1.75 5.35 10.32
CA GLU A 85 -2.00 4.08 11.00
C GLU A 85 -2.25 4.24 12.50
N GLU A 86 -1.47 5.07 13.19
CA GLU A 86 -1.62 5.38 14.61
C GLU A 86 -2.93 6.12 14.89
N ALA A 87 -3.35 7.00 13.98
CA ALA A 87 -4.66 7.66 14.02
C ALA A 87 -5.85 6.73 13.77
N GLY A 88 -5.61 5.44 13.47
CA GLY A 88 -6.66 4.44 13.31
C GLY A 88 -7.41 4.53 11.97
N MET A 89 -6.73 4.98 10.91
CA MET A 89 -7.28 5.00 9.57
C MET A 89 -7.44 3.57 9.02
N GLU A 90 -8.44 3.37 8.17
CA GLU A 90 -8.68 2.09 7.47
C GLU A 90 -8.12 2.11 6.05
N VAL A 91 -8.15 3.29 5.41
CA VAL A 91 -7.65 3.52 4.05
C VAL A 91 -6.76 4.74 4.03
N ILE A 92 -5.59 4.62 3.39
CA ILE A 92 -4.66 5.71 3.14
C ILE A 92 -4.54 5.88 1.62
N VAL A 93 -4.82 7.08 1.13
CA VAL A 93 -4.56 7.50 -0.25
C VAL A 93 -3.26 8.29 -0.26
N ILE A 94 -2.29 7.93 -1.09
CA ILE A 94 -1.04 8.69 -1.30
C ILE A 94 -1.15 9.39 -2.64
N ASP A 95 -1.39 10.68 -2.63
CA ASP A 95 -1.60 11.51 -3.83
C ASP A 95 -0.56 12.63 -3.93
N SER A 96 0.58 12.37 -4.59
CA SER A 96 0.96 11.22 -5.37
C SER A 96 2.35 10.70 -4.95
N ILE A 97 2.66 9.44 -5.32
CA ILE A 97 4.02 8.90 -5.14
C ILE A 97 5.02 9.44 -6.18
N THR A 98 4.55 10.13 -7.20
CA THR A 98 5.40 10.74 -8.23
C THR A 98 6.44 11.69 -7.65
N HIS A 99 6.08 12.43 -6.58
CA HIS A 99 7.02 13.37 -5.94
C HIS A 99 8.08 12.65 -5.11
N GLU A 100 7.79 11.48 -4.53
CA GLU A 100 8.80 10.63 -3.87
C GLU A 100 9.92 10.25 -4.84
N TRP A 101 9.55 10.00 -6.10
CA TRP A 101 10.49 9.64 -7.15
C TRP A 101 11.22 10.85 -7.73
N SER A 102 10.48 11.82 -8.29
CA SER A 102 11.01 12.92 -9.11
C SER A 102 10.83 14.31 -8.50
N GLY A 103 10.26 14.45 -7.31
CA GLY A 103 10.13 15.74 -6.62
C GLY A 103 11.42 16.17 -5.93
N VAL A 104 11.43 17.41 -5.43
CA VAL A 104 12.55 17.99 -4.66
C VAL A 104 12.81 17.14 -3.42
N GLY A 105 14.04 16.69 -3.24
CA GLY A 105 14.44 15.77 -2.16
C GLY A 105 14.01 14.31 -2.38
N GLY A 106 13.40 13.99 -3.51
CA GLY A 106 13.02 12.64 -3.91
C GLY A 106 14.16 11.78 -4.42
N CYS A 107 13.85 10.56 -4.83
CA CYS A 107 14.84 9.55 -5.19
C CYS A 107 15.81 9.97 -6.28
N LEU A 108 15.32 10.65 -7.35
CA LEU A 108 16.18 11.11 -8.44
C LEU A 108 17.16 12.20 -8.00
N GLU A 109 16.73 13.13 -7.13
CA GLU A 109 17.62 14.16 -6.61
C GLU A 109 18.63 13.58 -5.63
N ILE A 110 18.23 12.64 -4.78
CA ILE A 110 19.16 11.91 -3.91
C ILE A 110 20.22 11.19 -4.75
N GLN A 111 19.81 10.54 -5.83
CA GLN A 111 20.71 9.85 -6.75
C GLN A 111 21.70 10.83 -7.40
N GLN A 112 21.22 11.98 -7.88
CA GLN A 112 22.08 13.01 -8.47
C GLN A 112 23.08 13.55 -7.46
N ASN A 113 22.64 13.84 -6.25
CA ASN A 113 23.50 14.31 -5.16
C ASN A 113 24.60 13.29 -4.83
N GLU A 114 24.28 11.99 -4.84
CA GLU A 114 25.27 10.92 -4.64
C GLU A 114 26.28 10.83 -5.81
N VAL A 115 25.85 11.06 -7.04
CA VAL A 115 26.75 11.16 -8.19
C VAL A 115 27.69 12.36 -8.04
N ASP A 116 27.17 13.50 -7.59
CA ASP A 116 27.95 14.75 -7.47
C ASP A 116 29.03 14.71 -6.38
N LYS A 117 28.84 13.90 -5.35
CA LYS A 117 29.85 13.64 -4.31
C LYS A 117 31.01 12.77 -4.80
N GLN A 118 30.87 12.06 -5.92
CA GLN A 118 31.88 11.12 -6.40
C GLN A 118 32.99 11.85 -7.16
N ARG A 119 34.23 11.40 -6.95
CA ARG A 119 35.39 11.89 -7.72
C ARG A 119 35.30 11.49 -9.21
N VAL A 120 34.81 10.26 -9.47
CA VAL A 120 34.51 9.76 -10.82
C VAL A 120 33.00 9.55 -10.89
N LYS A 121 32.33 10.34 -11.71
CA LYS A 121 30.87 10.33 -11.86
C LYS A 121 30.37 8.95 -12.32
N ASN A 122 29.61 8.26 -11.48
CA ASN A 122 29.05 6.96 -11.79
C ASN A 122 27.63 6.84 -11.24
N THR A 123 26.65 6.91 -12.12
CA THR A 123 25.23 6.81 -11.79
C THR A 123 24.86 5.45 -11.19
N TYR A 124 25.49 4.36 -11.67
CA TYR A 124 25.18 3.01 -11.19
C TYR A 124 25.53 2.83 -9.71
N THR A 125 26.65 3.38 -9.23
CA THR A 125 27.04 3.27 -7.83
C THR A 125 26.16 4.12 -6.92
N ALA A 126 25.62 5.23 -7.40
CA ALA A 126 24.68 6.06 -6.64
C ALA A 126 23.36 5.32 -6.31
N TRP A 127 22.90 4.46 -7.22
CA TRP A 127 21.70 3.63 -6.98
C TRP A 127 21.85 2.65 -5.82
N LYS A 128 23.07 2.27 -5.42
CA LYS A 128 23.29 1.45 -4.23
C LYS A 128 22.82 2.14 -2.94
N VAL A 129 22.83 3.47 -2.92
CA VAL A 129 22.34 4.28 -1.79
C VAL A 129 20.84 4.47 -1.89
N VAL A 130 20.33 4.85 -3.06
CA VAL A 130 18.91 5.20 -3.26
C VAL A 130 17.99 3.98 -3.20
N THR A 131 18.41 2.88 -3.82
CA THR A 131 17.58 1.66 -3.88
C THR A 131 17.10 1.17 -2.50
N PRO A 132 17.94 1.06 -1.46
CA PRO A 132 17.47 0.66 -0.13
C PRO A 132 16.51 1.68 0.52
N ILE A 133 16.69 2.97 0.23
CA ILE A 133 15.82 4.04 0.76
C ILE A 133 14.43 3.93 0.14
N HIS A 134 14.36 3.84 -1.18
CA HIS A 134 13.12 3.63 -1.92
C HIS A 134 12.43 2.31 -1.52
N GLN A 135 13.22 1.21 -1.38
CA GLN A 135 12.66 -0.08 -1.00
C GLN A 135 11.96 -0.04 0.37
N LYS A 136 12.49 0.70 1.34
CA LYS A 136 11.82 0.88 2.64
C LYS A 136 10.45 1.55 2.50
N PHE A 137 10.31 2.50 1.58
CA PHE A 137 9.03 3.12 1.29
C PHE A 137 8.05 2.11 0.65
N ILE A 138 8.51 1.32 -0.32
CA ILE A 138 7.70 0.24 -0.91
C ILE A 138 7.29 -0.77 0.18
N ASP A 139 8.22 -1.17 1.04
CA ASP A 139 7.93 -2.09 2.14
C ASP A 139 6.89 -1.52 3.12
N ALA A 140 6.93 -0.22 3.42
CA ALA A 140 5.92 0.45 4.25
C ALA A 140 4.53 0.40 3.60
N ILE A 141 4.43 0.62 2.29
CA ILE A 141 3.17 0.44 1.54
C ILE A 141 2.69 -1.00 1.66
N LEU A 142 3.56 -1.98 1.39
CA LEU A 142 3.18 -3.39 1.33
C LEU A 142 2.80 -3.98 2.70
N GLN A 143 3.46 -3.53 3.76
CA GLN A 143 3.27 -4.04 5.12
C GLN A 143 2.23 -3.26 5.94
N SER A 144 1.71 -2.16 5.39
CA SER A 144 0.71 -1.34 6.08
C SER A 144 -0.51 -2.16 6.50
N ARG A 145 -1.02 -1.89 7.70
CA ARG A 145 -2.27 -2.47 8.21
C ARG A 145 -3.53 -1.83 7.63
N CYS A 146 -3.39 -0.73 6.90
CA CYS A 146 -4.46 -0.06 6.17
C CYS A 146 -4.53 -0.55 4.72
N HIS A 147 -5.65 -0.32 4.04
CA HIS A 147 -5.68 -0.35 2.58
C HIS A 147 -4.87 0.84 2.06
N ILE A 148 -4.02 0.63 1.05
CA ILE A 148 -3.25 1.71 0.44
C ILE A 148 -3.67 1.89 -1.00
N ILE A 149 -4.01 3.12 -1.36
CA ILE A 149 -4.26 3.56 -2.73
C ILE A 149 -3.17 4.57 -3.08
N THR A 150 -2.41 4.31 -4.13
CA THR A 150 -1.39 5.22 -4.63
C THR A 150 -1.83 5.84 -5.93
N THR A 151 -1.63 7.14 -6.11
CA THR A 151 -1.75 7.77 -7.42
C THR A 151 -0.39 8.04 -8.03
N VAL A 152 -0.29 7.90 -9.33
CA VAL A 152 0.94 8.08 -10.11
C VAL A 152 0.63 8.93 -11.33
N ARG A 153 1.46 9.93 -11.61
CA ARG A 153 1.39 10.67 -12.87
C ARG A 153 1.96 9.81 -13.99
N SER A 154 1.28 9.77 -15.13
CA SER A 154 1.79 9.16 -16.35
C SER A 154 2.25 10.23 -17.33
N LYS A 155 3.30 9.93 -18.08
CA LYS A 155 3.79 10.73 -19.21
C LYS A 155 3.78 9.88 -20.48
N THR A 156 3.67 10.55 -21.63
CA THR A 156 3.83 9.86 -22.91
C THR A 156 5.23 9.26 -23.00
N ASP A 157 5.29 7.97 -23.29
CA ASP A 157 6.52 7.26 -23.54
C ASP A 157 6.83 7.22 -25.05
N TYR A 158 8.09 7.47 -25.38
CA TYR A 158 8.58 7.53 -26.76
C TYR A 158 9.74 6.55 -26.92
N MET A 159 9.67 5.74 -27.97
CA MET A 159 10.77 4.86 -28.37
C MET A 159 11.40 5.39 -29.65
N GLN A 160 12.73 5.38 -29.69
CA GLN A 160 13.45 5.64 -30.92
C GLN A 160 13.48 4.35 -31.75
N VAL A 161 12.79 4.35 -32.87
CA VAL A 161 12.81 3.24 -33.82
C VAL A 161 13.77 3.55 -34.94
N ASP A 162 14.68 2.64 -35.23
CA ASP A 162 15.58 2.70 -36.37
C ASP A 162 15.01 1.83 -37.50
N ASP A 163 14.47 2.48 -38.53
CA ASP A 163 13.97 1.81 -39.73
C ASP A 163 14.96 2.08 -40.90
N ASN A 164 15.79 1.09 -41.18
CA ASN A 164 16.78 1.13 -42.25
C ASN A 164 17.73 2.36 -42.21
N GLY A 165 18.22 2.74 -41.01
CA GLY A 165 19.12 3.87 -40.80
C GLY A 165 18.40 5.21 -40.66
N ARG A 166 17.06 5.25 -40.70
CA ARG A 166 16.25 6.42 -40.34
C ARG A 166 15.75 6.30 -38.92
N LYS A 167 16.29 7.11 -38.04
CA LYS A 167 15.82 7.20 -36.63
C LYS A 167 14.55 8.03 -36.60
N SER A 168 13.45 7.42 -36.16
CA SER A 168 12.18 8.10 -35.89
C SER A 168 11.79 7.91 -34.42
N ILE A 169 11.09 8.92 -33.86
CA ILE A 169 10.56 8.85 -32.50
C ILE A 169 9.08 8.46 -32.62
N GLN A 170 8.72 7.33 -32.06
CA GLN A 170 7.34 6.85 -32.04
C GLN A 170 6.80 6.86 -30.61
N LYS A 171 5.53 7.28 -30.46
CA LYS A 171 4.80 7.16 -29.21
C LYS A 171 4.50 5.68 -28.96
N VAL A 172 4.99 5.12 -27.84
CA VAL A 172 4.84 3.70 -27.51
C VAL A 172 3.71 3.46 -26.53
N GLY A 173 3.39 4.47 -25.72
CA GLY A 173 2.35 4.35 -24.68
C GLY A 173 2.43 5.46 -23.64
N MET A 174 2.02 5.11 -22.44
CA MET A 174 2.13 5.96 -21.25
C MET A 174 3.01 5.24 -20.23
N ALA A 175 4.05 5.93 -19.74
CA ALA A 175 4.89 5.42 -18.65
C ALA A 175 4.52 6.11 -17.33
N GLN A 176 4.49 5.38 -16.25
CA GLN A 176 4.29 5.90 -14.91
C GLN A 176 5.56 6.66 -14.45
N VAL A 177 5.39 7.81 -13.81
CA VAL A 177 6.51 8.60 -13.26
C VAL A 177 6.81 8.13 -11.85
N THR A 178 7.39 6.98 -11.77
CA THR A 178 7.91 6.32 -10.58
C THR A 178 9.04 5.37 -10.99
N ARG A 179 9.58 4.58 -10.07
CA ARG A 179 10.55 3.54 -10.40
C ARG A 179 9.88 2.44 -11.22
N ASP A 180 10.56 2.01 -12.28
CA ASP A 180 10.09 0.91 -13.12
C ASP A 180 9.83 -0.35 -12.28
N GLY A 181 8.68 -0.97 -12.52
CA GLY A 181 8.28 -2.19 -11.83
C GLY A 181 7.47 -1.98 -10.54
N PHE A 182 7.21 -0.72 -10.13
CA PHE A 182 6.38 -0.44 -8.96
C PHE A 182 4.99 -1.10 -9.08
N GLU A 183 4.38 -1.08 -10.24
CA GLU A 183 3.09 -1.70 -10.51
C GLU A 183 3.07 -3.21 -10.22
N TYR A 184 4.23 -3.88 -10.32
CA TYR A 184 4.32 -5.32 -10.02
C TYR A 184 4.23 -5.64 -8.53
N GLU A 185 4.48 -4.68 -7.67
CA GLU A 185 4.33 -4.83 -6.22
C GLU A 185 2.86 -4.72 -5.77
N LEU A 186 2.03 -4.03 -6.54
CA LEU A 186 0.64 -3.77 -6.20
C LEU A 186 -0.25 -5.01 -6.37
N THR A 187 -1.40 -5.02 -5.70
CA THR A 187 -2.45 -6.03 -5.88
C THR A 187 -3.21 -5.77 -7.17
N ILE A 188 -3.57 -4.51 -7.42
CA ILE A 188 -4.29 -4.04 -8.60
C ILE A 188 -3.63 -2.75 -9.09
N SER A 189 -3.52 -2.60 -10.41
CA SER A 189 -3.11 -1.36 -11.07
C SER A 189 -4.13 -1.01 -12.15
N LEU A 190 -4.59 0.24 -12.14
CA LEU A 190 -5.57 0.79 -13.06
C LEU A 190 -4.98 2.01 -13.76
N ASP A 191 -5.08 2.04 -15.08
CA ASP A 191 -4.69 3.17 -15.90
C ASP A 191 -5.96 3.94 -16.31
N LEU A 192 -6.06 5.21 -15.89
CA LEU A 192 -7.20 6.08 -16.22
C LEU A 192 -6.92 6.86 -17.51
N ASP A 193 -7.89 6.86 -18.39
CA ASP A 193 -7.89 7.68 -19.61
C ASP A 193 -8.41 9.12 -19.35
N GLU A 194 -8.42 9.94 -20.39
CA GLU A 194 -8.91 11.32 -20.34
C GLU A 194 -10.43 11.42 -20.06
N ASN A 195 -11.18 10.32 -20.25
CA ASN A 195 -12.59 10.21 -19.94
C ASN A 195 -12.84 9.58 -18.56
N HIS A 196 -11.80 9.50 -17.73
CA HIS A 196 -11.83 8.92 -16.37
C HIS A 196 -12.18 7.43 -16.34
N ARG A 197 -11.98 6.70 -17.45
CA ARG A 197 -12.21 5.27 -17.53
C ARG A 197 -10.94 4.54 -17.14
N ALA A 198 -11.09 3.59 -16.24
CA ALA A 198 -10.03 2.70 -15.80
C ALA A 198 -9.90 1.50 -16.74
N VAL A 199 -8.69 1.24 -17.19
CA VAL A 199 -8.28 0.00 -17.81
C VAL A 199 -7.41 -0.74 -16.81
N VAL A 200 -7.65 -2.02 -16.63
CA VAL A 200 -6.88 -2.87 -15.72
C VAL A 200 -5.56 -3.24 -16.36
N SER A 201 -4.45 -2.76 -15.80
CA SER A 201 -3.10 -3.14 -16.23
C SER A 201 -2.53 -4.31 -15.42
N LYS A 202 -3.04 -4.51 -14.20
CA LYS A 202 -2.72 -5.66 -13.34
C LYS A 202 -3.86 -5.95 -12.37
N ASP A 203 -4.20 -7.23 -12.20
CA ASP A 203 -5.17 -7.67 -11.21
C ASP A 203 -4.80 -9.07 -10.66
N ARG A 204 -4.41 -9.12 -9.39
CA ARG A 204 -4.19 -10.39 -8.68
C ARG A 204 -5.47 -10.94 -8.03
N THR A 205 -6.57 -10.19 -8.12
CA THR A 205 -7.85 -10.58 -7.50
C THR A 205 -8.77 -11.32 -8.46
N ASN A 206 -8.53 -11.20 -9.76
CA ASN A 206 -9.39 -11.65 -10.86
C ASN A 206 -10.79 -11.01 -10.83
N LEU A 207 -10.97 -9.87 -10.15
CA LEU A 207 -12.27 -9.17 -10.08
C LEU A 207 -12.58 -8.39 -11.34
N PHE A 208 -11.55 -7.82 -11.96
CA PHE A 208 -11.69 -6.90 -13.09
C PHE A 208 -10.97 -7.38 -14.35
N GLU A 209 -10.29 -8.52 -14.29
CA GLU A 209 -9.58 -9.08 -15.45
C GLU A 209 -10.55 -9.38 -16.60
N GLY A 210 -10.22 -8.89 -17.80
CA GLY A 210 -11.07 -9.05 -19.00
C GLY A 210 -12.31 -8.15 -19.03
N HIS A 211 -12.54 -7.30 -18.02
CA HIS A 211 -13.62 -6.33 -18.06
C HIS A 211 -13.29 -5.19 -19.03
N PRO A 212 -14.29 -4.64 -19.74
CA PRO A 212 -14.12 -3.40 -20.50
C PRO A 212 -13.76 -2.23 -19.58
N ALA A 213 -13.22 -1.16 -20.16
CA ALA A 213 -12.90 0.06 -19.41
C ALA A 213 -14.15 0.59 -18.68
N PHE A 214 -14.00 0.92 -17.39
CA PHE A 214 -15.08 1.37 -16.50
C PHE A 214 -14.70 2.64 -15.73
N ILE A 215 -15.68 3.38 -15.26
CA ILE A 215 -15.45 4.55 -14.39
C ILE A 215 -15.43 4.04 -12.94
N PRO A 216 -14.34 4.27 -12.18
CA PRO A 216 -14.28 3.87 -10.77
C PRO A 216 -15.33 4.60 -9.92
N THR A 217 -16.00 3.86 -9.05
CA THR A 217 -17.05 4.34 -8.17
C THR A 217 -16.86 3.83 -6.74
N VAL A 218 -17.73 4.22 -5.82
CA VAL A 218 -17.79 3.65 -4.47
C VAL A 218 -18.00 2.13 -4.51
N GLU A 219 -18.84 1.65 -5.42
CA GLU A 219 -19.11 0.22 -5.63
C GLU A 219 -17.82 -0.54 -6.01
N THR A 220 -16.92 0.08 -6.78
CA THR A 220 -15.60 -0.52 -7.07
C THR A 220 -14.84 -0.83 -5.77
N GLY A 221 -14.86 0.10 -4.82
CA GLY A 221 -14.26 -0.09 -3.49
C GLY A 221 -14.96 -1.17 -2.66
N GLU A 222 -16.29 -1.24 -2.72
CA GLU A 222 -17.09 -2.24 -2.01
C GLU A 222 -16.81 -3.66 -2.52
N ILE A 223 -16.69 -3.84 -3.83
CA ILE A 223 -16.28 -5.12 -4.44
C ILE A 223 -14.90 -5.54 -3.94
N LEU A 224 -13.94 -4.61 -3.90
CA LEU A 224 -12.61 -4.85 -3.37
C LEU A 224 -12.64 -5.21 -1.88
N LYS A 225 -13.46 -4.53 -1.08
CA LYS A 225 -13.65 -4.81 0.34
C LYS A 225 -14.17 -6.23 0.56
N GLN A 226 -15.22 -6.62 -0.14
CA GLN A 226 -15.78 -7.97 -0.07
C GLN A 226 -14.72 -9.03 -0.42
N TRP A 227 -13.91 -8.80 -1.44
CA TRP A 227 -12.81 -9.68 -1.79
C TRP A 227 -11.78 -9.76 -0.67
N CYS A 228 -11.38 -8.66 -0.06
CA CYS A 228 -10.42 -8.63 1.04
C CYS A 228 -10.92 -9.41 2.26
N GLU A 229 -12.20 -9.27 2.59
CA GLU A 229 -12.85 -9.86 3.76
C GLU A 229 -13.24 -11.33 3.55
N SER A 230 -13.41 -11.79 2.30
CA SER A 230 -13.79 -13.18 2.00
C SER A 230 -12.66 -14.22 2.22
N GLY A 231 -11.47 -13.78 2.64
CA GLY A 231 -10.39 -14.66 3.11
C GLY A 231 -10.55 -15.04 4.57
N VAL A 232 -9.77 -16.03 5.01
CA VAL A 232 -9.71 -16.42 6.43
C VAL A 232 -9.23 -15.24 7.26
N ASN A 233 -10.03 -14.80 8.20
CA ASN A 233 -9.66 -13.76 9.15
C ASN A 233 -8.79 -14.39 10.26
N GLU A 234 -7.46 -14.22 10.15
CA GLU A 234 -6.53 -14.81 11.13
C GLU A 234 -6.80 -14.40 12.58
N LYS A 235 -7.33 -13.18 12.79
CA LYS A 235 -7.69 -12.71 14.14
C LYS A 235 -8.88 -13.49 14.71
N GLU A 236 -9.91 -13.71 13.91
CA GLU A 236 -11.07 -14.51 14.30
C GLU A 236 -10.70 -15.99 14.47
N ASP A 237 -9.87 -16.54 13.58
CA ASP A 237 -9.37 -17.90 13.68
C ASP A 237 -8.51 -18.09 14.94
N LEU A 238 -7.67 -17.11 15.31
CA LEU A 238 -6.94 -17.13 16.59
C LEU A 238 -7.91 -17.13 17.77
N LEU A 239 -8.89 -16.23 17.78
CA LEU A 239 -9.87 -16.16 18.87
C LEU A 239 -10.71 -17.44 18.98
N ALA A 240 -11.04 -18.07 17.86
CA ALA A 240 -11.68 -19.38 17.84
C ALA A 240 -10.74 -20.48 18.34
N SER A 241 -9.47 -20.46 17.95
CA SER A 241 -8.45 -21.40 18.41
C SER A 241 -8.20 -21.29 19.92
N LEU A 242 -8.28 -20.09 20.51
CA LEU A 242 -8.15 -19.89 21.96
C LEU A 242 -9.18 -20.69 22.75
N LYS A 243 -10.42 -20.83 22.25
CA LYS A 243 -11.46 -21.61 22.91
C LYS A 243 -11.09 -23.09 23.04
N ASN A 244 -10.25 -23.60 22.15
CA ASN A 244 -9.82 -24.98 22.11
C ASN A 244 -8.53 -25.24 22.91
N CYS A 245 -7.85 -24.21 23.41
CA CYS A 245 -6.66 -24.35 24.26
C CYS A 245 -7.05 -24.93 25.62
N LYS A 246 -6.40 -26.06 25.97
CA LYS A 246 -6.65 -26.82 27.21
C LYS A 246 -5.43 -26.93 28.10
N GLU A 247 -4.25 -26.69 27.56
CA GLU A 247 -2.99 -26.79 28.31
C GLU A 247 -1.97 -25.72 27.81
N LYS A 248 -0.91 -25.53 28.59
CA LYS A 248 0.10 -24.50 28.29
C LYS A 248 0.72 -24.67 26.90
N ALA A 249 0.99 -25.89 26.48
CA ALA A 249 1.58 -26.20 25.18
C ALA A 249 0.74 -25.67 24.01
N ASP A 250 -0.60 -25.63 24.15
CA ASP A 250 -1.48 -25.07 23.11
C ASP A 250 -1.21 -23.59 22.90
N PHE A 251 -0.98 -22.82 23.96
CA PHE A 251 -0.71 -21.38 23.87
C PHE A 251 0.67 -21.10 23.29
N ASP A 252 1.66 -21.94 23.58
CA ASP A 252 3.04 -21.80 23.07
C ASP A 252 3.09 -21.91 21.53
N THR A 253 2.13 -22.62 20.91
CA THR A 253 2.03 -22.79 19.46
C THR A 253 1.38 -21.59 18.76
N LEU A 254 0.61 -20.75 19.45
CA LEU A 254 -0.17 -19.66 18.85
C LEU A 254 0.73 -18.63 18.14
N ALA A 255 1.84 -18.23 18.76
CA ALA A 255 2.76 -17.26 18.15
C ALA A 255 3.40 -17.77 16.85
N THR A 256 3.59 -19.09 16.75
CA THR A 256 4.11 -19.73 15.54
C THR A 256 3.02 -19.86 14.48
N LYS A 257 1.80 -20.27 14.86
CA LYS A 257 0.68 -20.43 13.94
C LYS A 257 0.22 -19.09 13.37
N TYR A 258 0.15 -18.05 14.19
CA TYR A 258 -0.38 -16.72 13.83
C TYR A 258 0.72 -15.65 13.77
N VAL A 259 1.87 -16.02 13.23
CA VAL A 259 3.06 -15.14 13.13
C VAL A 259 2.81 -13.81 12.43
N ASN A 260 1.83 -13.77 11.52
CA ASN A 260 1.49 -12.56 10.76
C ASN A 260 0.71 -11.53 11.61
N LEU A 261 0.09 -11.96 12.71
CA LEU A 261 -0.57 -11.06 13.65
C LEU A 261 0.38 -10.41 14.64
N LEU A 262 1.66 -10.80 14.66
CA LEU A 262 2.66 -10.23 15.55
C LEU A 262 3.11 -8.86 15.05
N ILE A 263 3.08 -7.87 15.91
CA ILE A 263 3.64 -6.52 15.72
C ILE A 263 4.96 -6.38 16.46
N THR A 264 5.78 -5.41 16.09
CA THR A 264 7.01 -5.07 16.81
C THR A 264 6.69 -4.02 17.86
N ASP A 265 6.96 -4.31 19.13
CA ASP A 265 6.77 -3.38 20.24
C ASP A 265 7.91 -2.33 20.32
N SER A 266 7.78 -1.36 21.21
CA SER A 266 8.79 -0.31 21.44
C SER A 266 10.16 -0.84 21.89
N ALA A 267 10.25 -2.09 22.33
CA ALA A 267 11.48 -2.76 22.68
C ALA A 267 12.04 -3.67 21.56
N GLY A 268 11.46 -3.60 20.35
CA GLY A 268 11.88 -4.38 19.19
C GLY A 268 11.44 -5.86 19.23
N ARG A 269 10.56 -6.26 20.14
CA ARG A 269 10.08 -7.64 20.28
C ARG A 269 8.83 -7.86 19.46
N ARG A 270 8.70 -9.04 18.83
CA ARG A 270 7.49 -9.45 18.11
C ARG A 270 6.42 -9.94 19.11
N VAL A 271 5.32 -9.23 19.21
CA VAL A 271 4.24 -9.49 20.16
C VAL A 271 2.87 -9.40 19.49
N PHE A 272 1.87 -10.08 20.00
CA PHE A 272 0.49 -9.86 19.56
C PHE A 272 0.01 -8.44 19.92
N PRO A 273 -0.91 -7.83 19.13
CA PRO A 273 -1.62 -6.61 19.49
C PRO A 273 -2.26 -6.71 20.88
N GLU A 274 -2.46 -5.56 21.54
CA GLU A 274 -2.92 -5.47 22.94
C GLU A 274 -4.25 -6.21 23.19
N ASP A 275 -5.21 -6.08 22.29
CA ASP A 275 -6.50 -6.75 22.36
C ASP A 275 -6.38 -8.28 22.31
N LEU A 276 -5.51 -8.80 21.42
CA LEU A 276 -5.24 -10.24 21.35
C LEU A 276 -4.45 -10.74 22.55
N ARG A 277 -3.48 -9.96 23.05
CA ARG A 277 -2.76 -10.31 24.29
C ARG A 277 -3.70 -10.43 25.47
N LYS A 278 -4.68 -9.50 25.62
CA LYS A 278 -5.68 -9.57 26.67
C LYS A 278 -6.53 -10.84 26.55
N ALA A 279 -7.00 -11.17 25.34
CA ALA A 279 -7.78 -12.38 25.12
C ALA A 279 -6.98 -13.67 25.42
N ILE A 280 -5.73 -13.74 24.95
CA ILE A 280 -4.84 -14.88 25.22
C ILE A 280 -4.61 -15.05 26.72
N ARG A 281 -4.32 -13.96 27.42
CA ARG A 281 -4.07 -13.97 28.87
C ARG A 281 -5.30 -14.43 29.66
N ALA A 282 -6.47 -13.86 29.36
CA ALA A 282 -7.72 -14.24 30.02
C ALA A 282 -7.98 -15.75 29.89
N ARG A 283 -7.84 -16.29 28.66
CA ARG A 283 -8.04 -17.72 28.43
C ARG A 283 -7.00 -18.59 29.12
N TYR A 284 -5.73 -18.16 29.14
CA TYR A 284 -4.65 -18.86 29.85
C TYR A 284 -4.94 -18.97 31.36
N GLU A 285 -5.41 -17.89 31.99
CA GLU A 285 -5.77 -17.85 33.41
C GLU A 285 -6.94 -18.78 33.72
N GLU A 286 -7.98 -18.81 32.86
CA GLU A 286 -9.10 -19.78 33.00
C GLU A 286 -8.60 -21.22 32.98
N VAL A 287 -7.79 -21.60 31.99
CA VAL A 287 -7.29 -22.97 31.84
C VAL A 287 -6.38 -23.39 33.00
N THR A 288 -5.57 -22.46 33.51
CA THR A 288 -4.63 -22.77 34.63
C THR A 288 -5.33 -22.81 35.98
N ASN A 289 -6.42 -22.03 36.19
CA ASN A 289 -7.17 -22.03 37.44
C ASN A 289 -8.10 -23.26 37.55
N THR A 290 -8.65 -23.72 36.42
CA THR A 290 -9.49 -24.94 36.39
C THR A 290 -8.71 -26.21 36.75
N LYS A 291 -7.37 -26.23 36.58
CA LYS A 291 -6.53 -27.37 36.98
C LYS A 291 -6.09 -27.35 38.45
N LYS A 292 -6.43 -26.30 39.22
CA LYS A 292 -6.12 -26.18 40.65
C LYS A 292 -7.28 -26.55 41.57
N GLN A 293 -8.47 -26.80 41.03
CA GLN A 293 -9.63 -27.40 41.69
C GLN A 293 -9.72 -28.90 41.38
#